data_c82ef419ab1bb2d933b83e3e571aae73
#
_entry.id   c82ef419ab1bb2d933b83e3e571aae73
#
_cell.length_a   1.000
_cell.length_b   1.000
_cell.length_c   1.000
_cell.angle_alpha   90.00
_cell.angle_beta   90.00
_cell.angle_gamma   90.00
#
_symmetry.space_group_name_H-M   'P 1'
#
loop_
_entity.id
_entity.type
_entity.pdbx_description
1 polymer ?
#
loop_
_entity_poly.entity_id
_entity_poly.type
_entity_poly.pdbx_seq_one_letter_code
_entity_poly.pdbx_strand_id
1 'polypeptide(L)'
;MKVTDILRVKGDMPLFTIDPLDPLAQAVQIMAQKDIGSLLVLDHGDLAGMLTFREVIQAINRNGGAIGDSTVRSAMDDHPLTCSPDTELDEVRRMMLESHARYIPVISNRKIQSVISFYDVAKAVVDSQNFENKMLKAYIRDWPSEGGAESQDQAKV
;
A
#
# COMPACT_ATOMS: atom_id res chain seq x y z
N MET A 1 6.44 9.50 9.74
CA MET A 1 6.57 9.08 8.32
C MET A 1 5.25 9.33 7.61
N LYS A 2 5.31 9.92 6.46
CA LYS A 2 4.14 10.26 5.65
C LYS A 2 4.10 9.43 4.37
N VAL A 3 2.95 9.42 3.72
CA VAL A 3 2.77 8.77 2.41
C VAL A 3 3.83 9.23 1.41
N THR A 4 4.19 10.50 1.40
CA THR A 4 5.23 11.04 0.53
C THR A 4 6.58 10.31 0.67
N ASP A 5 6.91 9.81 1.85
CA ASP A 5 8.14 9.05 2.07
C ASP A 5 8.12 7.70 1.35
N ILE A 6 6.95 7.05 1.31
CA ILE A 6 6.74 5.83 0.53
C ILE A 6 6.86 6.12 -0.97
N LEU A 7 6.26 7.22 -1.43
CA LEU A 7 6.28 7.60 -2.85
C LEU A 7 7.71 7.87 -3.35
N ARG A 8 8.56 8.44 -2.52
CA ARG A 8 9.98 8.64 -2.86
C ARG A 8 10.72 7.33 -3.09
N VAL A 9 10.49 6.34 -2.23
CA VAL A 9 11.12 5.02 -2.36
C VAL A 9 10.56 4.26 -3.55
N LYS A 10 9.24 4.35 -3.76
CA LYS A 10 8.56 3.67 -4.85
C LYS A 10 8.96 4.21 -6.23
N GLY A 11 9.29 5.50 -6.30
CA GLY A 11 9.66 6.17 -7.54
C GLY A 11 8.48 6.39 -8.49
N ASP A 12 8.78 6.78 -9.72
CA ASP A 12 7.78 7.01 -10.76
C ASP A 12 7.29 5.67 -11.32
N MET A 13 6.19 5.17 -10.78
CA MET A 13 5.52 3.98 -11.28
C MET A 13 4.37 4.39 -12.19
N PRO A 14 4.15 3.69 -13.33
CA PRO A 14 3.02 3.98 -14.20
C PRO A 14 1.71 3.69 -13.46
N LEU A 15 0.72 4.55 -13.66
CA LEU A 15 -0.63 4.30 -13.19
C LEU A 15 -1.35 3.36 -14.16
N PHE A 16 -1.89 2.27 -13.65
CA PHE A 16 -2.71 1.35 -14.44
C PHE A 16 -4.17 1.72 -14.26
N THR A 17 -4.81 2.10 -15.36
CA THR A 17 -6.17 2.63 -15.36
C THR A 17 -7.07 1.86 -16.32
N ILE A 18 -8.37 1.99 -16.11
CA ILE A 18 -9.38 1.41 -16.98
C ILE A 18 -10.62 2.32 -17.00
N ASP A 19 -11.39 2.27 -18.09
CA ASP A 19 -12.61 3.01 -18.20
C ASP A 19 -13.78 2.26 -17.52
N PRO A 20 -14.71 2.94 -16.85
CA PRO A 20 -15.83 2.29 -16.17
C PRO A 20 -16.76 1.51 -17.12
N LEU A 21 -16.81 1.86 -18.40
CA LEU A 21 -17.64 1.17 -19.40
C LEU A 21 -16.94 -0.02 -20.07
N ASP A 22 -15.64 -0.20 -19.80
CA ASP A 22 -14.92 -1.36 -20.33
C ASP A 22 -15.47 -2.66 -19.74
N PRO A 23 -15.37 -3.77 -20.47
CA PRO A 23 -15.75 -5.08 -19.95
C PRO A 23 -14.86 -5.48 -18.76
N LEU A 24 -15.47 -6.10 -17.76
CA LEU A 24 -14.70 -6.64 -16.61
C LEU A 24 -13.65 -7.66 -17.07
N ALA A 25 -13.96 -8.44 -18.12
CA ALA A 25 -13.02 -9.39 -18.71
C ALA A 25 -11.73 -8.72 -19.19
N GLN A 26 -11.81 -7.49 -19.72
CA GLN A 26 -10.65 -6.71 -20.13
C GLN A 26 -9.79 -6.33 -18.90
N ALA A 27 -10.42 -5.92 -17.81
CA ALA A 27 -9.72 -5.62 -16.56
C ALA A 27 -8.96 -6.84 -16.04
N VAL A 28 -9.59 -8.00 -16.04
CA VAL A 28 -8.97 -9.26 -15.62
C VAL A 28 -7.75 -9.58 -16.49
N GLN A 29 -7.87 -9.39 -17.79
CA GLN A 29 -6.77 -9.62 -18.73
C GLN A 29 -5.58 -8.70 -18.43
N ILE A 30 -5.83 -7.40 -18.20
CA ILE A 30 -4.78 -6.43 -17.87
C ILE A 30 -4.10 -6.80 -16.55
N MET A 31 -4.88 -7.11 -15.51
CA MET A 31 -4.35 -7.48 -14.21
C MET A 31 -3.47 -8.74 -14.29
N ALA A 32 -3.89 -9.73 -15.07
CA ALA A 32 -3.12 -10.96 -15.27
C ALA A 32 -1.84 -10.73 -16.07
N GLN A 33 -1.91 -9.97 -17.17
CA GLN A 33 -0.76 -9.71 -18.04
C GLN A 33 0.29 -8.82 -17.38
N LYS A 34 -0.15 -7.83 -16.61
CA LYS A 34 0.73 -6.89 -15.92
C LYS A 34 1.15 -7.35 -14.54
N ASP A 35 0.59 -8.44 -14.05
CA ASP A 35 0.82 -8.96 -12.69
C ASP A 35 0.57 -7.87 -11.64
N ILE A 36 -0.59 -7.24 -11.72
CA ILE A 36 -1.01 -6.18 -10.81
C ILE A 36 -2.32 -6.54 -10.12
N GLY A 37 -2.47 -6.06 -8.88
CA GLY A 37 -3.63 -6.39 -8.04
C GLY A 37 -4.73 -5.33 -8.03
N SER A 38 -4.53 -4.21 -8.72
CA SER A 38 -5.50 -3.12 -8.73
C SER A 38 -5.44 -2.32 -10.02
N LEU A 39 -6.60 -1.75 -10.37
CA LEU A 39 -6.75 -0.79 -11.46
C LEU A 39 -7.51 0.42 -10.93
N LEU A 40 -7.05 1.60 -11.28
CA LEU A 40 -7.81 2.83 -11.08
C LEU A 40 -8.86 2.95 -12.17
N VAL A 41 -10.10 3.18 -11.77
CA VAL A 41 -11.19 3.40 -12.73
C VAL A 41 -11.35 4.91 -12.92
N LEU A 42 -11.02 5.39 -14.10
CA LEU A 42 -11.08 6.80 -14.44
C LEU A 42 -12.22 7.06 -15.44
N ASP A 43 -13.04 8.05 -15.11
CA ASP A 43 -14.09 8.55 -15.99
C ASP A 43 -13.71 9.97 -16.42
N HIS A 44 -13.32 10.15 -17.67
CA HIS A 44 -12.84 11.44 -18.20
C HIS A 44 -11.72 12.07 -17.36
N GLY A 45 -10.81 11.24 -16.88
CA GLY A 45 -9.67 11.66 -16.07
C GLY A 45 -9.92 11.76 -14.56
N ASP A 46 -11.18 11.67 -14.13
CA ASP A 46 -11.55 11.71 -12.72
C ASP A 46 -11.67 10.30 -12.14
N LEU A 47 -11.29 10.15 -10.89
CA LEU A 47 -11.41 8.87 -10.20
C LEU A 47 -12.89 8.51 -10.00
N ALA A 48 -13.36 7.50 -10.73
CA ALA A 48 -14.70 6.95 -10.59
C ALA A 48 -14.76 5.83 -9.55
N GLY A 49 -13.67 5.10 -9.37
CA GLY A 49 -13.60 3.98 -8.45
C GLY A 49 -12.30 3.24 -8.53
N MET A 50 -12.27 2.10 -7.85
CA MET A 50 -11.12 1.22 -7.83
C MET A 50 -11.55 -0.24 -8.03
N LEU A 51 -10.77 -0.98 -8.80
CA LEU A 51 -11.01 -2.39 -9.04
C LEU A 51 -9.81 -3.17 -8.55
N THR A 52 -10.05 -4.12 -7.63
CA THR A 52 -9.04 -5.03 -7.11
C THR A 52 -9.48 -6.48 -7.31
N PHE A 53 -8.63 -7.44 -6.97
CA PHE A 53 -9.01 -8.85 -6.97
C PHE A 53 -10.28 -9.12 -6.16
N ARG A 54 -10.49 -8.36 -5.08
CA ARG A 54 -11.68 -8.49 -4.23
C ARG A 54 -12.96 -8.23 -5.01
N GLU A 55 -13.02 -7.12 -5.74
CA GLU A 55 -14.19 -6.74 -6.53
C GLU A 55 -14.42 -7.71 -7.68
N VAL A 56 -13.36 -8.19 -8.30
CA VAL A 56 -13.45 -9.21 -9.37
C VAL A 56 -14.04 -10.50 -8.82
N ILE A 57 -13.53 -10.99 -7.70
CA ILE A 57 -14.04 -12.21 -7.06
C ILE A 57 -15.52 -12.04 -6.65
N GLN A 58 -15.89 -10.90 -6.09
CA GLN A 58 -17.27 -10.60 -5.74
C GLN A 58 -18.18 -10.59 -6.96
N ALA A 59 -17.73 -10.03 -8.07
CA ALA A 59 -18.49 -10.02 -9.33
C ALA A 59 -18.68 -11.42 -9.88
N ILE A 60 -17.64 -12.25 -9.89
CA ILE A 60 -17.71 -13.65 -10.33
C ILE A 60 -18.71 -14.42 -9.46
N ASN A 61 -18.67 -14.22 -8.14
CA ASN A 61 -19.60 -14.89 -7.23
C ASN A 61 -21.06 -14.48 -7.48
N ARG A 62 -21.31 -13.19 -7.74
CA ARG A 62 -22.67 -12.71 -8.06
C ARG A 62 -23.18 -13.29 -9.38
N ASN A 63 -22.29 -13.57 -10.32
CA ASN A 63 -22.63 -14.12 -11.64
C ASN A 63 -22.59 -15.65 -11.68
N GLY A 64 -22.64 -16.32 -10.54
CA GLY A 64 -22.69 -17.78 -10.51
C GLY A 64 -21.40 -18.47 -10.92
N GLY A 65 -20.25 -17.81 -10.80
CA GLY A 65 -18.94 -18.38 -11.09
C GLY A 65 -18.32 -17.94 -12.42
N ALA A 66 -18.94 -17.00 -13.12
CA ALA A 66 -18.44 -16.46 -14.39
C ALA A 66 -18.33 -14.95 -14.38
N ILE A 67 -17.44 -14.40 -15.20
CA ILE A 67 -17.32 -12.94 -15.39
C ILE A 67 -18.54 -12.41 -16.17
N GLY A 68 -18.97 -13.15 -17.18
CA GLY A 68 -20.12 -12.78 -18.02
C GLY A 68 -19.89 -11.47 -18.77
N ASP A 69 -20.98 -10.72 -18.96
CA ASP A 69 -20.99 -9.42 -19.63
C ASP A 69 -20.84 -8.24 -18.66
N SER A 70 -20.35 -8.48 -17.45
CA SER A 70 -20.16 -7.45 -16.44
C SER A 70 -19.23 -6.35 -16.94
N THR A 71 -19.59 -5.09 -16.63
CA THR A 71 -18.72 -3.94 -16.87
C THR A 71 -17.86 -3.66 -15.63
N VAL A 72 -16.79 -2.91 -15.83
CA VAL A 72 -15.95 -2.44 -14.71
C VAL A 72 -16.80 -1.65 -13.70
N ARG A 73 -17.67 -0.77 -14.18
CA ARG A 73 -18.58 0.03 -13.32
C ARG A 73 -19.44 -0.84 -12.42
N SER A 74 -19.93 -1.97 -12.93
CA SER A 74 -20.79 -2.86 -12.13
C SER A 74 -20.07 -3.59 -11.02
N ALA A 75 -18.75 -3.74 -11.12
CA ALA A 75 -17.93 -4.49 -10.19
C ALA A 75 -17.10 -3.60 -9.25
N MET A 76 -16.68 -2.43 -9.71
CA MET A 76 -15.75 -1.56 -8.99
C MET A 76 -16.27 -1.12 -7.62
N ASP A 77 -15.36 -0.79 -6.72
CA ASP A 77 -15.65 0.00 -5.54
C ASP A 77 -15.77 1.46 -5.98
N ASP A 78 -16.95 2.05 -5.86
CA ASP A 78 -17.24 3.42 -6.28
C ASP A 78 -16.99 4.46 -5.19
N HIS A 79 -16.60 4.03 -4.00
CA HIS A 79 -16.22 4.89 -2.86
C HIS A 79 -14.93 4.40 -2.22
N PRO A 80 -13.83 4.30 -2.97
CA PRO A 80 -12.58 3.82 -2.38
C PRO A 80 -12.06 4.80 -1.33
N LEU A 81 -11.45 4.26 -0.30
CA LEU A 81 -10.66 5.08 0.61
C LEU A 81 -9.52 5.73 -0.16
N THR A 82 -9.24 6.98 0.15
CA THR A 82 -8.15 7.73 -0.48
C THR A 82 -7.26 8.35 0.59
N CYS A 83 -6.05 8.70 0.22
CA CYS A 83 -5.14 9.45 1.07
C CYS A 83 -4.43 10.54 0.25
N SER A 84 -3.72 11.40 0.93
CA SER A 84 -2.87 12.41 0.30
C SER A 84 -1.40 12.13 0.58
N PRO A 85 -0.47 12.79 -0.14
CA PRO A 85 0.96 12.68 0.19
C PRO A 85 1.29 13.07 1.63
N ASP A 86 0.50 13.95 2.23
CA ASP A 86 0.71 14.43 3.60
C ASP A 86 0.08 13.56 4.68
N THR A 87 -0.68 12.54 4.31
CA THR A 87 -1.30 11.61 5.26
C THR A 87 -0.21 10.85 6.02
N GLU A 88 -0.36 10.76 7.33
CA GLU A 88 0.55 9.99 8.16
C GLU A 88 0.47 8.50 7.86
N LEU A 89 1.61 7.82 7.87
CA LEU A 89 1.68 6.39 7.58
C LEU A 89 0.84 5.55 8.56
N ASP A 90 0.83 5.94 9.83
CA ASP A 90 0.03 5.24 10.84
C ASP A 90 -1.47 5.35 10.56
N GLU A 91 -1.93 6.46 10.01
CA GLU A 91 -3.33 6.62 9.61
C GLU A 91 -3.67 5.71 8.43
N VAL A 92 -2.81 5.67 7.40
CA VAL A 92 -3.00 4.75 6.26
C VAL A 92 -3.03 3.30 6.72
N ARG A 93 -2.11 2.93 7.59
CA ARG A 93 -2.06 1.57 8.16
C ARG A 93 -3.36 1.23 8.87
N ARG A 94 -3.86 2.14 9.71
CA ARG A 94 -5.13 1.95 10.41
C ARG A 94 -6.30 1.80 9.43
N MET A 95 -6.37 2.65 8.41
CA MET A 95 -7.39 2.56 7.35
C MET A 95 -7.38 1.19 6.68
N MET A 96 -6.20 0.70 6.32
CA MET A 96 -6.05 -0.60 5.68
C MET A 96 -6.48 -1.76 6.59
N LEU A 97 -6.12 -1.70 7.88
CA LEU A 97 -6.46 -2.74 8.84
C LEU A 97 -7.95 -2.77 9.17
N GLU A 98 -8.56 -1.61 9.35
CA GLU A 98 -9.99 -1.51 9.71
C GLU A 98 -10.91 -1.90 8.55
N SER A 99 -10.57 -1.50 7.33
CA SER A 99 -11.39 -1.73 6.14
C SER A 99 -10.98 -2.94 5.33
N HIS A 100 -9.89 -3.62 5.69
CA HIS A 100 -9.26 -4.68 4.90
C HIS A 100 -8.88 -4.23 3.48
N ALA A 101 -8.68 -2.94 3.28
CA ALA A 101 -8.22 -2.41 2.00
C ALA A 101 -6.75 -2.76 1.78
N ARG A 102 -6.43 -3.29 0.61
CA ARG A 102 -5.06 -3.63 0.21
C ARG A 102 -4.41 -2.57 -0.64
N TYR A 103 -5.19 -1.65 -1.18
CA TYR A 103 -4.76 -0.60 -2.09
C TYR A 103 -5.52 0.68 -1.75
N ILE A 104 -4.81 1.80 -1.68
CA ILE A 104 -5.41 3.11 -1.44
C ILE A 104 -4.84 4.10 -2.45
N PRO A 105 -5.69 4.75 -3.26
CA PRO A 105 -5.27 5.82 -4.15
C PRO A 105 -4.74 7.02 -3.38
N VAL A 106 -3.67 7.60 -3.90
CA VAL A 106 -3.07 8.84 -3.39
C VAL A 106 -3.50 9.99 -4.28
N ILE A 107 -4.19 10.95 -3.71
CA ILE A 107 -4.75 12.10 -4.44
C ILE A 107 -4.15 13.38 -3.88
N SER A 108 -3.72 14.27 -4.78
CA SER A 108 -3.26 15.61 -4.45
C SER A 108 -3.82 16.59 -5.48
N ASN A 109 -4.35 17.71 -5.02
CA ASN A 109 -4.94 18.74 -5.88
C ASN A 109 -5.99 18.16 -6.86
N ARG A 110 -6.85 17.26 -6.38
CA ARG A 110 -7.90 16.56 -7.15
C ARG A 110 -7.37 15.66 -8.26
N LYS A 111 -6.06 15.38 -8.27
CA LYS A 111 -5.43 14.49 -9.25
C LYS A 111 -4.85 13.27 -8.56
N ILE A 112 -4.96 12.14 -9.25
CA ILE A 112 -4.35 10.89 -8.78
C ILE A 112 -2.85 10.98 -9.03
N GLN A 113 -2.08 10.71 -7.98
CA GLN A 113 -0.63 10.65 -8.06
C GLN A 113 -0.10 9.23 -8.08
N SER A 114 -0.68 8.35 -7.30
CA SER A 114 -0.20 6.98 -7.17
C SER A 114 -1.25 6.10 -6.50
N VAL A 115 -0.90 4.84 -6.34
CA VAL A 115 -1.63 3.89 -5.49
C VAL A 115 -0.63 3.30 -4.50
N ILE A 116 -1.00 3.27 -3.23
CA ILE A 116 -0.21 2.62 -2.19
C ILE A 116 -0.84 1.27 -1.89
N SER A 117 -0.01 0.21 -1.89
CA SER A 117 -0.43 -1.13 -1.51
C SER A 117 -0.14 -1.40 -0.03
N PHE A 118 -0.84 -2.39 0.51
CA PHE A 118 -0.52 -2.91 1.85
C PHE A 118 0.95 -3.39 1.93
N TYR A 119 1.46 -3.95 0.85
CA TYR A 119 2.88 -4.33 0.76
C TYR A 119 3.81 -3.13 0.94
N ASP A 120 3.51 -2.01 0.27
CA ASP A 120 4.32 -0.78 0.37
C ASP A 120 4.36 -0.28 1.83
N VAL A 121 3.22 -0.29 2.50
CA VAL A 121 3.11 0.13 3.91
C VAL A 121 3.85 -0.82 4.82
N ALA A 122 3.66 -2.13 4.66
CA ALA A 122 4.34 -3.14 5.46
C ALA A 122 5.86 -3.05 5.30
N LYS A 123 6.35 -2.88 4.08
CA LYS A 123 7.77 -2.71 3.81
C LYS A 123 8.32 -1.46 4.49
N ALA A 124 7.62 -0.33 4.40
CA ALA A 124 8.04 0.91 5.04
C ALA A 124 8.13 0.78 6.57
N VAL A 125 7.17 0.10 7.19
CA VAL A 125 7.18 -0.16 8.63
C VAL A 125 8.37 -1.04 9.02
N VAL A 126 8.60 -2.13 8.29
CA VAL A 126 9.73 -3.05 8.57
C VAL A 126 11.07 -2.33 8.38
N ASP A 127 11.24 -1.56 7.30
CA ASP A 127 12.46 -0.82 7.03
C ASP A 127 12.73 0.23 8.12
N SER A 128 11.69 0.92 8.58
CA SER A 128 11.77 1.88 9.69
C SER A 128 12.20 1.21 10.99
N GLN A 129 11.61 0.07 11.34
CA GLN A 129 11.97 -0.71 12.53
C GLN A 129 13.40 -1.23 12.45
N ASN A 130 13.83 -1.71 11.29
CA ASN A 130 15.21 -2.18 11.10
C ASN A 130 16.22 -1.04 11.26
N PHE A 131 15.90 0.14 10.75
CA PHE A 131 16.73 1.32 10.92
C PHE A 131 16.85 1.72 12.41
N GLU A 132 15.72 1.80 13.12
CA GLU A 132 15.69 2.09 14.55
C GLU A 132 16.47 1.06 15.35
N ASN A 133 16.34 -0.22 15.04
CA ASN A 133 17.10 -1.29 15.69
C ASN A 133 18.62 -1.15 15.47
N LYS A 134 19.03 -0.81 14.25
CA LYS A 134 20.45 -0.58 13.95
C LYS A 134 20.99 0.62 14.71
N MET A 135 20.23 1.71 14.77
CA MET A 135 20.62 2.89 15.53
C MET A 135 20.72 2.60 17.02
N LEU A 136 19.76 1.86 17.58
CA LEU A 136 19.78 1.46 18.99
C LEU A 136 20.96 0.55 19.31
N LYS A 137 21.24 -0.43 18.46
CA LYS A 137 22.40 -1.32 18.61
C LYS A 137 23.71 -0.55 18.56
N ALA A 138 23.85 0.40 17.64
CA ALA A 138 25.02 1.26 17.56
C ALA A 138 25.17 2.12 18.82
N TYR A 139 24.07 2.69 19.31
CA TYR A 139 24.06 3.49 20.55
C TYR A 139 24.48 2.65 21.76
N ILE A 140 23.97 1.44 21.90
CA ILE A 140 24.33 0.51 22.99
C ILE A 140 25.80 0.09 22.87
N ARG A 141 26.27 -0.22 21.66
CA ARG A 141 27.66 -0.62 21.41
C ARG A 141 28.66 0.50 21.75
N ASP A 142 28.32 1.72 21.39
CA ASP A 142 29.20 2.90 21.58
C ASP A 142 28.95 3.60 22.91
N TRP A 143 28.06 3.09 23.75
CA TRP A 143 27.81 3.62 25.09
C TRP A 143 29.03 3.40 25.99
N PRO A 144 29.55 4.45 26.67
CA PRO A 144 30.64 4.26 27.61
C PRO A 144 30.21 3.32 28.73
N SER A 145 30.86 2.20 28.86
CA SER A 145 30.59 1.27 29.98
C SER A 145 31.13 1.82 31.26
N GLU A 146 30.29 2.42 32.08
CA GLU A 146 30.64 2.79 33.45
C GLU A 146 30.90 1.58 34.35
N GLY A 147 30.58 0.35 33.86
CA GLY A 147 30.77 -0.91 34.59
C GLY A 147 32.03 -1.69 34.24
N GLY A 148 32.87 -1.20 33.33
CA GLY A 148 34.07 -1.93 32.91
C GLY A 148 35.21 -1.96 33.95
N ALA A 149 35.12 -1.14 35.00
CA ALA A 149 36.14 -1.10 36.06
C ALA A 149 35.85 -2.04 37.24
N GLU A 150 34.60 -2.42 37.44
CA GLU A 150 34.24 -3.27 38.59
C GLU A 150 34.35 -4.79 38.32
N SER A 151 34.36 -5.20 37.07
CA SER A 151 34.44 -6.62 36.75
C SER A 151 35.84 -7.19 36.70
N GLN A 152 36.87 -6.35 36.79
CA GLN A 152 38.28 -6.83 36.83
C GLN A 152 38.78 -7.13 38.25
N ASP A 153 38.12 -6.60 39.26
CA ASP A 153 38.55 -6.84 40.67
C ASP A 153 37.95 -8.13 41.27
N GLN A 154 36.90 -8.68 40.68
CA GLN A 154 36.29 -9.94 41.15
C GLN A 154 36.93 -11.20 40.54
N ALA A 155 37.79 -11.07 39.57
CA ALA A 155 38.45 -12.22 38.92
C ALA A 155 39.82 -12.56 39.52
N LYS A 156 40.24 -11.89 40.62
CA LYS A 156 41.52 -12.11 41.30
C LYS A 156 41.42 -12.66 42.72
N VAL A 157 40.34 -13.34 43.02
CA VAL A 157 40.26 -14.05 44.29
C VAL A 157 40.27 -15.56 44.07
#